data_cb90aff1953de56dbf8de6a54beac133
#
_entry.id   cb90aff1953de56dbf8de6a54beac133
#
_cell.length_a   1.000
_cell.length_b   1.000
_cell.length_c   1.000
_cell.angle_alpha   90.00
_cell.angle_beta   90.00
_cell.angle_gamma   90.00
#
_symmetry.space_group_name_H-M   'P 1'
#
loop_
_entity.id
_entity.type
_entity.pdbx_description
1 polymer ?
#
loop_
_entity_poly.entity_id
_entity_poly.type
_entity_poly.pdbx_seq_one_letter_code
_entity_poly.pdbx_strand_id
1 'polypeptide(L)'
;MSQITDYWFWDKFFSKEEIQQINEFIEQEHEGLESDNVKGYGKRVSDVKNISYGKIKHLVHKLVDIVYFTTNVKFGYQTFEPRDSQNLILNTYVSDSKDSYDWHIDTDSSLLFDTKCTLIINASTDEYEGGGFQFFQNYEQDIKPLDTVGSVVLIKSHINHRVLPVTKGTRKSLVMFITGNKFQ
;
A
#
# COMPACT_ATOMS: atom_id res chain seq x y z
N MET A 1 11.06 -9.86 -26.30
CA MET A 1 9.76 -9.44 -25.73
C MET A 1 10.02 -8.95 -24.33
N SER A 2 9.78 -7.67 -24.00
CA SER A 2 9.86 -7.18 -22.63
C SER A 2 8.75 -7.85 -21.84
N GLN A 3 9.11 -8.58 -20.79
CA GLN A 3 8.15 -9.16 -19.86
C GLN A 3 7.36 -8.01 -19.25
N ILE A 4 6.04 -7.96 -19.48
CA ILE A 4 5.17 -6.97 -18.86
C ILE A 4 5.13 -7.32 -17.36
N THR A 5 5.74 -6.49 -16.54
CA THR A 5 5.78 -6.69 -15.09
C THR A 5 4.55 -6.04 -14.50
N ASP A 6 3.79 -6.77 -13.67
CA ASP A 6 2.56 -6.27 -13.03
C ASP A 6 2.82 -5.67 -11.65
N TYR A 7 3.99 -5.89 -11.10
CA TYR A 7 4.45 -5.28 -9.87
C TYR A 7 5.97 -5.04 -9.91
N TRP A 8 6.43 -4.18 -9.04
CA TRP A 8 7.84 -3.91 -8.77
C TRP A 8 8.06 -3.80 -7.28
N PHE A 9 9.28 -4.07 -6.81
CA PHE A 9 9.57 -3.96 -5.38
C PHE A 9 10.97 -3.42 -5.12
N TRP A 10 11.13 -2.87 -3.93
CA TRP A 10 12.41 -2.44 -3.36
C TRP A 10 12.53 -3.04 -1.97
N ASP A 11 13.52 -3.92 -1.79
CA ASP A 11 13.77 -4.57 -0.51
C ASP A 11 14.42 -3.57 0.45
N LYS A 12 13.89 -3.49 1.69
CA LYS A 12 14.43 -2.61 2.76
C LYS A 12 14.69 -1.16 2.30
N PHE A 13 13.77 -0.60 1.56
CA PHE A 13 13.89 0.78 1.05
C PHE A 13 13.95 1.82 2.17
N PHE A 14 13.19 1.58 3.23
CA PHE A 14 13.26 2.30 4.49
C PHE A 14 13.96 1.45 5.54
N SER A 15 14.76 2.07 6.39
CA SER A 15 15.26 1.41 7.60
C SER A 15 14.12 1.21 8.63
N LYS A 16 14.35 0.36 9.61
CA LYS A 16 13.38 0.15 10.71
C LYS A 16 13.14 1.45 11.49
N GLU A 17 14.18 2.25 11.68
CA GLU A 17 14.13 3.54 12.38
C GLU A 17 13.31 4.57 11.59
N GLU A 18 13.46 4.63 10.26
CA GLU A 18 12.63 5.49 9.41
C GLU A 18 11.17 5.07 9.47
N ILE A 19 10.86 3.78 9.44
CA ILE A 19 9.49 3.26 9.59
C ILE A 19 8.93 3.60 10.97
N GLN A 20 9.73 3.52 12.02
CA GLN A 20 9.29 3.91 13.35
C GLN A 20 8.93 5.40 13.40
N GLN A 21 9.77 6.27 12.84
CA GLN A 21 9.49 7.71 12.75
C GLN A 21 8.22 8.01 11.96
N ILE A 22 8.00 7.30 10.84
CA ILE A 22 6.77 7.40 10.04
C ILE A 22 5.55 7.03 10.88
N ASN A 23 5.61 5.89 11.58
CA ASN A 23 4.50 5.42 12.42
C ASN A 23 4.20 6.41 13.56
N GLU A 24 5.22 6.87 14.29
CA GLU A 24 5.07 7.85 15.37
C GLU A 24 4.47 9.17 14.88
N PHE A 25 4.90 9.64 13.71
CA PHE A 25 4.34 10.84 13.11
C PHE A 25 2.85 10.66 12.74
N ILE A 26 2.48 9.52 12.14
CA ILE A 26 1.08 9.24 11.81
C ILE A 26 0.23 9.12 13.08
N GLU A 27 0.73 8.49 14.14
CA GLU A 27 0.00 8.39 15.42
C GLU A 27 -0.34 9.76 16.02
N GLN A 28 0.51 10.77 15.82
CA GLN A 28 0.33 12.12 16.34
C GLN A 28 -0.52 13.01 15.43
N GLU A 29 -0.43 12.85 14.10
CA GLU A 29 -0.91 13.81 13.10
C GLU A 29 -2.03 13.30 12.19
N HIS A 30 -2.53 12.07 12.39
CA HIS A 30 -3.57 11.50 11.52
C HIS A 30 -4.87 12.32 11.53
N GLU A 31 -5.60 12.29 10.41
CA GLU A 31 -6.82 13.09 10.16
C GLU A 31 -8.11 12.27 10.35
N GLY A 32 -8.18 11.52 11.41
CA GLY A 32 -9.36 10.71 11.74
C GLY A 32 -9.06 9.22 11.82
N LEU A 33 -9.91 8.53 12.56
CA LEU A 33 -9.93 7.08 12.70
C LEU A 33 -11.14 6.57 11.92
N GLU A 34 -10.90 5.74 10.91
CA GLU A 34 -11.96 4.95 10.30
C GLU A 34 -11.70 3.47 10.62
N SER A 35 -12.54 2.89 11.47
CA SER A 35 -12.60 1.43 11.60
C SER A 35 -13.53 0.92 10.49
N ASP A 36 -12.99 0.52 9.37
CA ASP A 36 -13.78 -0.01 8.26
C ASP A 36 -13.96 -1.51 8.37
N ASN A 37 -15.05 -1.91 8.98
CA ASN A 37 -15.62 -3.24 8.79
C ASN A 37 -16.48 -3.24 7.52
N VAL A 38 -15.87 -3.19 6.33
CA VAL A 38 -16.59 -3.28 5.06
C VAL A 38 -17.12 -4.71 4.89
N LYS A 39 -18.45 -4.87 4.85
CA LYS A 39 -19.10 -6.17 4.57
C LYS A 39 -19.30 -6.33 3.07
N GLY A 40 -18.93 -7.50 2.53
CA GLY A 40 -19.15 -7.84 1.12
C GLY A 40 -17.86 -8.24 0.40
N TYR A 41 -17.85 -8.12 -0.93
CA TYR A 41 -16.64 -8.33 -1.75
C TYR A 41 -15.57 -7.33 -1.33
N GLY A 42 -14.34 -7.83 -1.10
CA GLY A 42 -13.27 -7.00 -0.57
C GLY A 42 -13.45 -6.64 0.91
N LYS A 43 -14.07 -7.53 1.71
CA LYS A 43 -14.22 -7.33 3.15
C LYS A 43 -12.86 -7.05 3.78
N ARG A 44 -12.73 -5.86 4.38
CA ARG A 44 -11.57 -5.46 5.18
C ARG A 44 -11.94 -5.46 6.67
N VAL A 45 -11.04 -6.03 7.47
CA VAL A 45 -11.04 -5.91 8.93
C VAL A 45 -9.68 -5.37 9.31
N SER A 46 -9.58 -4.10 9.66
CA SER A 46 -8.35 -3.41 10.09
C SER A 46 -8.70 -2.05 10.66
N ASP A 47 -7.84 -1.51 11.52
CA ASP A 47 -7.87 -0.09 11.87
C ASP A 47 -7.18 0.73 10.78
N VAL A 48 -7.75 1.89 10.46
CA VAL A 48 -7.28 2.75 9.38
C VAL A 48 -7.03 4.16 9.89
N LYS A 49 -5.83 4.69 9.64
CA LYS A 49 -5.48 6.07 9.89
C LYS A 49 -5.10 6.76 8.59
N ASN A 50 -5.69 7.91 8.33
CA ASN A 50 -5.39 8.72 7.15
C ASN A 50 -4.46 9.87 7.52
N ILE A 51 -3.51 10.17 6.64
CA ILE A 51 -2.64 11.35 6.72
C ILE A 51 -2.41 11.93 5.34
N SER A 52 -2.53 13.25 5.20
CA SER A 52 -2.27 13.88 3.91
C SER A 52 -0.78 13.87 3.56
N TYR A 53 -0.47 13.69 2.26
CA TYR A 53 0.90 13.69 1.75
C TYR A 53 1.65 14.97 2.14
N GLY A 54 0.98 16.13 2.08
CA GLY A 54 1.58 17.42 2.45
C GLY A 54 2.15 17.44 3.87
N LYS A 55 1.53 16.74 4.82
CA LYS A 55 2.05 16.63 6.19
C LYS A 55 3.26 15.69 6.29
N ILE A 56 3.19 14.52 5.65
CA ILE A 56 4.17 13.44 5.82
C ILE A 56 5.28 13.42 4.76
N LYS A 57 5.20 14.24 3.72
CA LYS A 57 6.12 14.20 2.56
C LYS A 57 7.60 14.27 2.94
N HIS A 58 7.96 14.98 4.00
CA HIS A 58 9.34 15.09 4.47
C HIS A 58 9.95 13.75 4.93
N LEU A 59 9.12 12.76 5.28
CA LEU A 59 9.54 11.41 5.65
C LEU A 59 9.52 10.42 4.47
N VAL A 60 8.65 10.66 3.47
CA VAL A 60 8.39 9.70 2.39
C VAL A 60 8.77 10.20 0.99
N HIS A 61 9.25 11.45 0.84
CA HIS A 61 9.50 12.07 -0.48
C HIS A 61 10.47 11.28 -1.36
N LYS A 62 11.42 10.56 -0.76
CA LYS A 62 12.37 9.71 -1.50
C LYS A 62 11.69 8.61 -2.33
N LEU A 63 10.41 8.29 -2.04
CA LEU A 63 9.61 7.37 -2.84
C LEU A 63 9.14 7.97 -4.16
N VAL A 64 8.93 9.28 -4.24
CA VAL A 64 8.27 9.91 -5.39
C VAL A 64 9.05 9.66 -6.67
N ASP A 65 10.36 9.91 -6.65
CA ASP A 65 11.21 9.74 -7.83
C ASP A 65 11.24 8.30 -8.34
N ILE A 66 11.38 7.32 -7.42
CA ILE A 66 11.43 5.90 -7.81
C ILE A 66 10.07 5.39 -8.29
N VAL A 67 8.99 5.85 -7.69
CA VAL A 67 7.63 5.49 -8.11
C VAL A 67 7.35 6.07 -9.49
N TYR A 68 7.63 7.36 -9.69
CA TYR A 68 7.44 8.03 -10.97
C TYR A 68 8.26 7.37 -12.10
N PHE A 69 9.54 7.10 -11.85
CA PHE A 69 10.39 6.37 -12.79
C PHE A 69 9.81 4.98 -13.11
N THR A 70 9.41 4.23 -12.09
CA THR A 70 8.92 2.86 -12.28
C THR A 70 7.59 2.82 -13.02
N THR A 71 6.64 3.69 -12.66
CA THR A 71 5.34 3.75 -13.35
C THR A 71 5.50 4.11 -14.82
N ASN A 72 6.34 5.10 -15.14
CA ASN A 72 6.54 5.52 -16.53
C ASN A 72 7.37 4.52 -17.34
N VAL A 73 8.51 4.05 -16.79
CA VAL A 73 9.47 3.25 -17.55
C VAL A 73 9.13 1.77 -17.55
N LYS A 74 8.68 1.21 -16.42
CA LYS A 74 8.40 -0.24 -16.28
C LYS A 74 6.96 -0.59 -16.64
N PHE A 75 5.99 0.24 -16.22
CA PHE A 75 4.58 -0.04 -16.43
C PHE A 75 3.99 0.68 -17.65
N GLY A 76 4.68 1.72 -18.17
CA GLY A 76 4.20 2.51 -19.29
C GLY A 76 3.02 3.42 -18.95
N TYR A 77 2.84 3.76 -17.68
CA TYR A 77 1.76 4.62 -17.21
C TYR A 77 2.24 6.05 -17.01
N GLN A 78 1.51 7.01 -17.56
CA GLN A 78 1.67 8.42 -17.21
C GLN A 78 0.93 8.68 -15.90
N THR A 79 1.69 8.94 -14.85
CA THR A 79 1.16 9.20 -13.51
C THR A 79 1.41 10.63 -13.07
N PHE A 80 0.55 11.11 -12.18
CA PHE A 80 0.69 12.43 -11.57
C PHE A 80 1.56 12.36 -10.31
N GLU A 81 2.28 13.44 -10.04
CA GLU A 81 2.94 13.60 -8.74
C GLU A 81 1.89 13.69 -7.62
N PRO A 82 2.21 13.17 -6.42
CA PRO A 82 1.28 13.25 -5.29
C PRO A 82 0.97 14.70 -4.94
N ARG A 83 -0.31 15.03 -4.80
CA ARG A 83 -0.75 16.34 -4.31
C ARG A 83 -0.68 16.38 -2.79
N ASP A 84 -0.45 17.55 -2.20
CA ASP A 84 -0.42 17.72 -0.75
C ASP A 84 -1.70 17.21 -0.05
N SER A 85 -2.85 17.29 -0.70
CA SER A 85 -4.14 16.78 -0.21
C SER A 85 -4.36 15.29 -0.43
N GLN A 86 -3.45 14.58 -1.08
CA GLN A 86 -3.59 13.14 -1.30
C GLN A 86 -3.33 12.38 -0.01
N ASN A 87 -4.20 11.44 0.33
CA ASN A 87 -4.04 10.65 1.54
C ASN A 87 -3.11 9.47 1.36
N LEU A 88 -2.30 9.23 2.39
CA LEU A 88 -1.70 7.95 2.69
C LEU A 88 -2.53 7.27 3.77
N ILE A 89 -2.61 5.96 3.72
CA ILE A 89 -3.48 5.14 4.55
C ILE A 89 -2.64 4.15 5.33
N LEU A 90 -2.54 4.32 6.64
CA LEU A 90 -1.93 3.33 7.52
C LEU A 90 -3.00 2.32 7.94
N ASN A 91 -2.87 1.09 7.45
CA ASN A 91 -3.70 -0.04 7.87
C ASN A 91 -2.99 -0.80 8.99
N THR A 92 -3.70 -1.08 10.08
CA THR A 92 -3.23 -1.89 11.20
C THR A 92 -4.10 -3.13 11.32
N TYR A 93 -3.48 -4.31 11.23
CA TYR A 93 -4.12 -5.62 11.31
C TYR A 93 -3.63 -6.32 12.57
N VAL A 94 -4.55 -6.72 13.44
CA VAL A 94 -4.23 -7.38 14.72
C VAL A 94 -4.67 -8.84 14.72
N SER A 95 -3.92 -9.68 15.44
CA SER A 95 -4.19 -11.12 15.52
C SER A 95 -5.47 -11.47 16.31
N ASP A 96 -5.85 -10.65 17.29
CA ASP A 96 -6.97 -10.95 18.19
C ASP A 96 -8.30 -11.09 17.44
N SER A 97 -8.50 -10.29 16.40
CA SER A 97 -9.67 -10.34 15.51
C SER A 97 -9.40 -11.07 14.20
N LYS A 98 -8.18 -11.62 14.02
CA LYS A 98 -7.73 -12.23 12.74
C LYS A 98 -7.90 -11.30 11.56
N ASP A 99 -7.48 -10.06 11.76
CA ASP A 99 -7.63 -9.00 10.78
C ASP A 99 -7.02 -9.39 9.43
N SER A 100 -7.72 -9.00 8.37
CA SER A 100 -7.41 -9.38 7.01
C SER A 100 -8.05 -8.41 6.01
N TYR A 101 -7.67 -8.52 4.76
CA TYR A 101 -8.37 -7.86 3.66
C TYR A 101 -8.57 -8.87 2.53
N ASP A 102 -9.82 -9.17 2.24
CA ASP A 102 -10.19 -10.16 1.23
C ASP A 102 -9.82 -9.71 -0.18
N TRP A 103 -10.00 -10.59 -1.17
CA TRP A 103 -9.70 -10.31 -2.57
C TRP A 103 -10.39 -9.05 -3.06
N HIS A 104 -9.60 -8.13 -3.60
CA HIS A 104 -10.05 -6.84 -4.14
C HIS A 104 -9.07 -6.30 -5.18
N ILE A 105 -9.52 -5.30 -5.90
CA ILE A 105 -8.72 -4.45 -6.77
C ILE A 105 -8.81 -3.01 -6.26
N ASP A 106 -7.78 -2.21 -6.53
CA ASP A 106 -7.71 -0.81 -6.12
C ASP A 106 -8.06 0.16 -7.25
N THR A 107 -8.57 -0.36 -8.35
CA THR A 107 -8.99 0.48 -9.49
C THR A 107 -10.16 1.35 -9.06
N ASP A 108 -9.92 2.65 -9.06
CA ASP A 108 -10.94 3.67 -8.89
C ASP A 108 -10.87 4.64 -10.06
N SER A 109 -12.02 5.07 -10.53
CA SER A 109 -12.15 5.98 -11.68
C SER A 109 -13.00 7.18 -11.29
N SER A 110 -12.38 8.34 -11.25
CA SER A 110 -13.05 9.62 -11.09
C SER A 110 -13.38 10.26 -12.44
N LEU A 111 -14.01 11.43 -12.43
CA LEU A 111 -14.23 12.21 -13.65
C LEU A 111 -12.93 12.67 -14.30
N LEU A 112 -11.85 12.86 -13.52
CA LEU A 112 -10.62 13.51 -13.96
C LEU A 112 -9.44 12.56 -14.10
N PHE A 113 -9.39 11.45 -13.34
CA PHE A 113 -8.26 10.54 -13.30
C PHE A 113 -8.68 9.13 -12.89
N ASP A 114 -7.79 8.17 -13.13
CA ASP A 114 -7.90 6.80 -12.66
C ASP A 114 -6.75 6.49 -11.68
N THR A 115 -6.99 5.59 -10.72
CA THR A 115 -5.93 4.95 -9.96
C THR A 115 -5.18 3.99 -10.86
N LYS A 116 -3.89 4.23 -11.05
CA LYS A 116 -3.01 3.44 -11.93
C LYS A 116 -2.26 2.36 -11.19
N CYS A 117 -1.76 2.71 -10.02
CA CYS A 117 -0.96 1.81 -9.19
C CYS A 117 -1.27 2.02 -7.71
N THR A 118 -0.99 0.99 -6.92
CA THR A 118 -0.98 1.06 -5.46
C THR A 118 0.44 0.84 -4.96
N LEU A 119 0.92 1.78 -4.17
CA LEU A 119 2.18 1.69 -3.43
C LEU A 119 1.88 1.16 -2.04
N ILE A 120 2.61 0.14 -1.61
CA ILE A 120 2.45 -0.50 -0.30
C ILE A 120 3.82 -0.60 0.37
N ILE A 121 3.92 -0.07 1.59
CA ILE A 121 5.13 -0.15 2.42
C ILE A 121 4.82 -1.08 3.59
N ASN A 122 5.70 -2.05 3.88
CA ASN A 122 5.60 -2.76 5.16
C ASN A 122 6.07 -1.84 6.29
N ALA A 123 5.10 -1.39 7.08
CA ALA A 123 5.30 -0.47 8.20
C ALA A 123 5.32 -1.19 9.57
N SER A 124 5.44 -2.53 9.58
CA SER A 124 5.50 -3.32 10.83
C SER A 124 6.90 -3.24 11.43
N THR A 125 7.02 -2.67 12.62
CA THR A 125 8.31 -2.58 13.36
C THR A 125 8.53 -3.75 14.30
N ASP A 126 7.46 -4.44 14.67
CA ASP A 126 7.46 -5.60 15.54
C ASP A 126 7.24 -6.90 14.74
N GLU A 127 7.62 -8.02 15.33
CA GLU A 127 7.40 -9.33 14.72
C GLU A 127 5.91 -9.69 14.68
N TYR A 128 5.47 -10.29 13.59
CA TYR A 128 4.12 -10.81 13.42
C TYR A 128 4.15 -12.13 12.62
N GLU A 129 3.07 -12.90 12.71
CA GLU A 129 2.87 -14.11 11.91
C GLU A 129 1.53 -14.02 11.14
N GLY A 130 1.47 -14.65 9.99
CA GLY A 130 0.34 -14.49 9.07
C GLY A 130 0.42 -13.17 8.31
N GLY A 131 -0.71 -12.61 7.91
CA GLY A 131 -0.78 -11.32 7.21
C GLY A 131 -0.07 -11.29 5.85
N GLY A 132 0.20 -12.43 5.23
CA GLY A 132 0.87 -12.51 3.93
C GLY A 132 0.10 -11.74 2.85
N PHE A 133 0.84 -11.05 1.97
CA PHE A 133 0.27 -10.34 0.85
C PHE A 133 0.30 -11.21 -0.40
N GLN A 134 -0.85 -11.38 -1.05
CA GLN A 134 -1.00 -12.27 -2.18
C GLN A 134 -1.63 -11.58 -3.40
N PHE A 135 -1.20 -12.00 -4.59
CA PHE A 135 -1.83 -11.69 -5.88
C PHE A 135 -2.60 -12.89 -6.42
N PHE A 136 -3.56 -12.61 -7.28
CA PHE A 136 -4.19 -13.60 -8.13
C PHE A 136 -4.00 -13.24 -9.61
N GLN A 137 -3.15 -14.04 -10.27
CA GLN A 137 -2.92 -13.99 -11.72
C GLN A 137 -2.90 -15.42 -12.24
N ASN A 138 -4.06 -15.99 -12.56
CA ASN A 138 -4.29 -17.41 -12.88
C ASN A 138 -4.09 -18.38 -11.68
N TYR A 139 -3.26 -18.02 -10.70
CA TYR A 139 -3.05 -18.72 -9.44
C TYR A 139 -2.66 -17.73 -8.33
N GLU A 140 -2.74 -18.19 -7.09
CA GLU A 140 -2.35 -17.38 -5.92
C GLU A 140 -0.83 -17.31 -5.80
N GLN A 141 -0.28 -16.11 -5.63
CA GLN A 141 1.15 -15.87 -5.49
C GLN A 141 1.44 -15.05 -4.24
N ASP A 142 2.33 -15.56 -3.39
CA ASP A 142 2.84 -14.81 -2.24
C ASP A 142 3.86 -13.75 -2.70
N ILE A 143 3.73 -12.54 -2.18
CA ILE A 143 4.64 -11.44 -2.45
C ILE A 143 5.61 -11.26 -1.27
N LYS A 144 6.54 -12.19 -1.17
CA LYS A 144 7.54 -12.28 -0.09
C LYS A 144 8.36 -11.02 0.17
N PRO A 145 8.73 -10.19 -0.83
CA PRO A 145 9.44 -8.94 -0.54
C PRO A 145 8.72 -8.05 0.47
N LEU A 146 7.39 -8.09 0.53
CA LEU A 146 6.60 -7.28 1.45
C LEU A 146 6.55 -7.85 2.89
N ASP A 147 7.13 -9.01 3.17
CA ASP A 147 7.24 -9.57 4.53
C ASP A 147 8.33 -8.85 5.36
N THR A 148 9.25 -8.13 4.70
CA THR A 148 10.36 -7.44 5.36
C THR A 148 10.00 -5.98 5.68
N VAL A 149 10.26 -5.53 6.91
CA VAL A 149 10.04 -4.13 7.34
C VAL A 149 10.76 -3.14 6.42
N GLY A 150 10.08 -2.06 6.06
CA GLY A 150 10.60 -1.01 5.19
C GLY A 150 10.68 -1.37 3.72
N SER A 151 10.33 -2.61 3.33
CA SER A 151 10.20 -2.97 1.92
C SER A 151 8.97 -2.31 1.31
N VAL A 152 9.10 -1.99 0.03
CA VAL A 152 8.07 -1.30 -0.75
C VAL A 152 7.69 -2.15 -1.94
N VAL A 153 6.39 -2.27 -2.18
CA VAL A 153 5.84 -2.90 -3.38
C VAL A 153 4.95 -1.91 -4.11
N LEU A 154 5.10 -1.83 -5.42
CA LEU A 154 4.25 -1.07 -6.33
C LEU A 154 3.54 -2.06 -7.24
N ILE A 155 2.21 -2.07 -7.22
CA ILE A 155 1.37 -2.93 -8.04
C ILE A 155 0.49 -2.11 -8.98
N LYS A 156 0.12 -2.67 -10.13
CA LYS A 156 -0.94 -2.10 -10.98
C LYS A 156 -2.28 -2.24 -10.27
N SER A 157 -3.08 -1.19 -10.22
CA SER A 157 -4.31 -1.11 -9.43
C SER A 157 -5.38 -2.15 -9.78
N HIS A 158 -5.36 -2.69 -11.01
CA HIS A 158 -6.31 -3.71 -11.46
C HIS A 158 -5.93 -5.14 -11.07
N ILE A 159 -4.76 -5.35 -10.45
CA ILE A 159 -4.35 -6.67 -9.98
C ILE A 159 -5.14 -7.04 -8.74
N ASN A 160 -5.81 -8.19 -8.83
CA ASN A 160 -6.56 -8.73 -7.69
C ASN A 160 -5.60 -9.21 -6.61
N HIS A 161 -5.77 -8.72 -5.39
CA HIS A 161 -4.87 -9.00 -4.29
C HIS A 161 -5.60 -9.07 -2.95
N ARG A 162 -4.94 -9.63 -1.95
CA ARG A 162 -5.45 -9.74 -0.58
C ARG A 162 -4.37 -9.66 0.48
N VAL A 163 -4.79 -9.44 1.72
CA VAL A 163 -3.99 -9.64 2.94
C VAL A 163 -4.58 -10.81 3.71
N LEU A 164 -3.78 -11.86 3.92
CA LEU A 164 -4.18 -13.01 4.72
C LEU A 164 -4.39 -12.63 6.19
N PRO A 165 -5.16 -13.42 6.96
CA PRO A 165 -5.34 -13.17 8.38
C PRO A 165 -4.02 -13.11 9.13
N VAL A 166 -3.89 -12.11 10.02
CA VAL A 166 -2.78 -12.04 10.98
C VAL A 166 -3.06 -13.06 12.09
N THR A 167 -2.08 -13.90 12.39
CA THR A 167 -2.23 -14.99 13.36
C THR A 167 -1.52 -14.75 14.68
N LYS A 168 -0.55 -13.81 14.68
CA LYS A 168 0.17 -13.37 15.89
C LYS A 168 0.68 -11.95 15.71
N GLY A 169 0.61 -11.13 16.75
CA GLY A 169 1.12 -9.77 16.77
C GLY A 169 0.30 -8.80 15.91
N THR A 170 0.99 -7.80 15.37
CA THR A 170 0.37 -6.69 14.61
C THR A 170 1.14 -6.42 13.32
N ARG A 171 0.43 -6.50 12.19
CA ARG A 171 0.94 -6.10 10.89
C ARG A 171 0.49 -4.69 10.57
N LYS A 172 1.41 -3.84 10.12
CA LYS A 172 1.10 -2.50 9.62
C LYS A 172 1.52 -2.35 8.16
N SER A 173 0.70 -1.69 7.36
CA SER A 173 1.07 -1.28 5.99
C SER A 173 0.64 0.14 5.71
N LEU A 174 1.57 0.93 5.15
CA LEU A 174 1.27 2.28 4.66
C LEU A 174 1.04 2.23 3.16
N VAL A 175 -0.11 2.72 2.71
CA VAL A 175 -0.58 2.62 1.33
C VAL A 175 -0.77 4.01 0.73
N MET A 176 -0.36 4.17 -0.55
CA MET A 176 -0.64 5.36 -1.34
C MET A 176 -1.14 4.97 -2.74
N PHE A 177 -2.25 5.54 -3.17
CA PHE A 177 -2.78 5.34 -4.52
C PHE A 177 -2.12 6.31 -5.51
N ILE A 178 -1.53 5.77 -6.56
CA ILE A 178 -0.89 6.58 -7.61
C ILE A 178 -1.88 6.78 -8.75
N THR A 179 -2.21 8.03 -9.01
CA THR A 179 -3.21 8.41 -10.01
C THR A 179 -2.56 8.88 -11.31
N GLY A 180 -3.31 8.85 -12.38
CA GLY A 180 -2.85 9.33 -13.70
C GLY A 180 -4.03 9.60 -14.62
N ASN A 181 -3.73 9.95 -15.88
CA ASN A 181 -4.76 10.18 -16.89
C ASN A 181 -5.70 8.98 -17.00
N LYS A 182 -6.95 9.23 -17.37
CA LYS A 182 -7.92 8.16 -17.60
C LYS A 182 -7.39 7.14 -18.62
N PHE A 183 -7.73 5.88 -18.43
CA PHE A 183 -7.54 4.88 -19.47
C PHE A 183 -8.43 5.24 -20.68
N GLN A 184 -7.85 5.19 -21.87
CA GLN A 184 -8.54 5.43 -23.14
C GLN A 184 -8.80 4.12 -23.84
#